data_06ef6f8301719cf8c2c7e419e6ac8bd4
#
_entry.id   06ef6f8301719cf8c2c7e419e6ac8bd4
#
_cell.length_a   1.000
_cell.length_b   1.000
_cell.length_c   1.000
_cell.angle_alpha   90.00
_cell.angle_beta   90.00
_cell.angle_gamma   90.00
#
_symmetry.space_group_name_H-M   'P 1'
#
loop_
_entity.id
_entity.type
_entity.pdbx_description
1 polymer ?
#
loop_
_entity_poly.entity_id
_entity_poly.type
_entity_poly.pdbx_seq_one_letter_code
_entity_poly.pdbx_strand_id
1 'polypeptide(L)'
;MQKIKNYFHLAQSLSACLFYGFPAKKLTLIGVTGTDGKTTTSNLIYHLLKEEGYKVAVISTIGAYVNGKLLDTGLHVTTPTGFELQKIIKIIQKEGCTHLVLEITSHALDQNRAFGIPIDIGVITNITHEHLDYHKTFQRYQNTKLKLFKNTRVSILNADDPSFEYFKKKLSGKKLLTYSLNLKNADFNAVKAGLKGDDFNTSNQLAAIAVLSEVTNGSYASPLKSIGTFQLPEGRQEYVFMDSFSVMVDFAHTPNSIELILAHLRPKVKGRIIHIFGSAGERDATKRPLMGAASSKFSDVIILTSEDPRYEDPTKICEAIAKGISTPFEKKDSLDMYSKNIYVIVPERRDAIRQALNIASEGDLILVSGKGHEKSMNIMGIENPWSDKEIVLSFL
;
A
#
# COMPACT_ATOMS: atom_id res chain seq x y z
N MET A 1 -18.55 21.86 -2.43
CA MET A 1 -17.87 21.31 -3.62
C MET A 1 -17.74 19.79 -3.57
N GLN A 2 -17.17 19.16 -2.51
CA GLN A 2 -16.96 17.69 -2.49
C GLN A 2 -18.24 16.86 -2.67
N LYS A 3 -19.35 17.23 -2.01
CA LYS A 3 -20.65 16.52 -2.18
C LYS A 3 -21.13 16.50 -3.64
N ILE A 4 -20.97 17.62 -4.37
CA ILE A 4 -21.36 17.71 -5.79
C ILE A 4 -20.50 16.76 -6.63
N LYS A 5 -19.18 16.74 -6.39
CA LYS A 5 -18.28 15.78 -7.05
C LYS A 5 -18.69 14.33 -6.77
N ASN A 6 -19.07 14.01 -5.53
CA ASN A 6 -19.51 12.65 -5.16
C ASN A 6 -20.82 12.23 -5.87
N TYR A 7 -21.78 13.17 -6.05
CA TYR A 7 -22.98 12.90 -6.85
C TYR A 7 -22.68 12.69 -8.33
N PHE A 8 -21.76 13.47 -8.89
CA PHE A 8 -21.29 13.27 -10.26
C PHE A 8 -20.66 11.89 -10.47
N HIS A 9 -19.77 11.48 -9.57
CA HIS A 9 -19.16 10.14 -9.61
C HIS A 9 -20.20 9.03 -9.42
N LEU A 10 -21.20 9.23 -8.57
CA LEU A 10 -22.29 8.27 -8.41
C LEU A 10 -23.10 8.10 -9.72
N ALA A 11 -23.49 9.22 -10.35
CA ALA A 11 -24.20 9.21 -11.63
C ALA A 11 -23.36 8.52 -12.73
N GLN A 12 -22.06 8.83 -12.80
CA GLN A 12 -21.13 8.21 -13.73
C GLN A 12 -21.03 6.69 -13.49
N SER A 13 -20.91 6.25 -12.23
CA SER A 13 -20.82 4.84 -11.89
C SER A 13 -22.13 4.10 -12.20
N LEU A 14 -23.27 4.71 -11.93
CA LEU A 14 -24.59 4.15 -12.26
C LEU A 14 -24.77 4.01 -13.78
N SER A 15 -24.44 5.04 -14.55
CA SER A 15 -24.48 5.02 -16.02
C SER A 15 -23.57 3.91 -16.57
N ALA A 16 -22.38 3.76 -16.02
CA ALA A 16 -21.45 2.69 -16.39
C ALA A 16 -22.04 1.29 -16.09
N CYS A 17 -22.65 1.11 -14.91
CA CYS A 17 -23.32 -0.14 -14.56
C CYS A 17 -24.40 -0.52 -15.58
N LEU A 18 -25.24 0.44 -15.96
CA LEU A 18 -26.30 0.25 -16.96
C LEU A 18 -25.69 -0.08 -18.33
N PHE A 19 -24.69 0.67 -18.77
CA PHE A 19 -24.03 0.49 -20.06
C PHE A 19 -23.35 -0.87 -20.19
N TYR A 20 -22.64 -1.34 -19.17
CA TYR A 20 -21.92 -2.62 -19.18
C TYR A 20 -22.76 -3.80 -18.69
N GLY A 21 -24.01 -3.59 -18.25
CA GLY A 21 -24.91 -4.63 -17.80
C GLY A 21 -24.55 -5.28 -16.48
N PHE A 22 -24.06 -4.51 -15.52
CA PHE A 22 -23.70 -4.95 -14.16
C PHE A 22 -22.76 -6.19 -14.15
N PRO A 23 -21.61 -6.15 -14.83
CA PRO A 23 -20.74 -7.31 -15.00
C PRO A 23 -20.24 -7.91 -13.69
N ALA A 24 -20.10 -7.09 -12.65
CA ALA A 24 -19.67 -7.48 -11.33
C ALA A 24 -20.58 -8.52 -10.64
N LYS A 25 -21.88 -8.54 -10.97
CA LYS A 25 -22.85 -9.49 -10.37
C LYS A 25 -22.58 -10.97 -10.70
N LYS A 26 -21.71 -11.24 -11.67
CA LYS A 26 -21.36 -12.59 -12.11
C LYS A 26 -20.06 -13.11 -11.50
N LEU A 27 -19.46 -12.34 -10.61
CA LEU A 27 -18.18 -12.63 -9.97
C LEU A 27 -18.35 -12.70 -8.46
N THR A 28 -17.56 -13.53 -7.80
CA THR A 28 -17.34 -13.42 -6.36
C THR A 28 -16.32 -12.31 -6.12
N LEU A 29 -16.70 -11.31 -5.37
CA LEU A 29 -15.92 -10.08 -5.20
C LEU A 29 -15.31 -9.96 -3.81
N ILE A 30 -13.98 -9.88 -3.77
CA ILE A 30 -13.20 -9.66 -2.57
C ILE A 30 -12.70 -8.21 -2.58
N GLY A 31 -13.20 -7.38 -1.67
CA GLY A 31 -12.76 -5.99 -1.53
C GLY A 31 -11.73 -5.84 -0.43
N VAL A 32 -10.57 -5.26 -0.74
CA VAL A 32 -9.50 -4.99 0.23
C VAL A 32 -9.33 -3.50 0.44
N THR A 33 -9.48 -3.05 1.68
CA THR A 33 -9.21 -1.66 2.07
C THR A 33 -8.31 -1.58 3.30
N GLY A 34 -7.81 -0.40 3.61
CA GLY A 34 -6.91 -0.12 4.72
C GLY A 34 -6.07 1.11 4.45
N THR A 35 -5.17 1.48 5.36
CA THR A 35 -4.18 2.52 5.13
C THR A 35 -2.98 1.94 4.41
N ASP A 36 -2.33 0.95 5.00
CA ASP A 36 -1.14 0.27 4.48
C ASP A 36 -1.45 -1.20 4.16
N GLY A 37 -0.61 -1.88 3.38
CA GLY A 37 -0.70 -3.31 3.10
C GLY A 37 -1.75 -3.75 2.08
N LYS A 38 -2.63 -2.86 1.59
CA LYS A 38 -3.72 -3.17 0.64
C LYS A 38 -3.23 -3.90 -0.62
N THR A 39 -2.25 -3.33 -1.29
CA THR A 39 -1.70 -3.86 -2.56
C THR A 39 -1.10 -5.25 -2.36
N THR A 40 -0.26 -5.41 -1.33
CA THR A 40 0.36 -6.69 -1.00
C THR A 40 -0.69 -7.74 -0.67
N THR A 41 -1.66 -7.40 0.21
CA THR A 41 -2.76 -8.31 0.58
C THR A 41 -3.61 -8.69 -0.63
N SER A 42 -3.98 -7.73 -1.50
CA SER A 42 -4.79 -8.01 -2.70
C SER A 42 -4.08 -8.95 -3.67
N ASN A 43 -2.78 -8.73 -3.91
CA ASN A 43 -2.00 -9.58 -4.80
C ASN A 43 -1.72 -10.96 -4.18
N LEU A 44 -1.56 -11.04 -2.86
CA LEU A 44 -1.40 -12.32 -2.18
C LEU A 44 -2.70 -13.14 -2.20
N ILE A 45 -3.86 -12.53 -1.98
CA ILE A 45 -5.17 -13.19 -2.14
C ILE A 45 -5.32 -13.72 -3.57
N TYR A 46 -5.01 -12.88 -4.57
CA TYR A 46 -5.01 -13.28 -5.98
C TYR A 46 -4.10 -14.49 -6.23
N HIS A 47 -2.86 -14.45 -5.72
CA HIS A 47 -1.90 -15.54 -5.85
C HIS A 47 -2.41 -16.83 -5.21
N LEU A 48 -2.88 -16.79 -3.97
CA LEU A 48 -3.40 -17.97 -3.27
C LEU A 48 -4.60 -18.60 -4.00
N LEU A 49 -5.56 -17.79 -4.43
CA LEU A 49 -6.71 -18.30 -5.17
C LEU A 49 -6.33 -18.89 -6.53
N LYS A 50 -5.34 -18.29 -7.21
CA LYS A 50 -4.82 -18.82 -8.48
C LYS A 50 -4.12 -20.18 -8.28
N GLU A 51 -3.31 -20.32 -7.23
CA GLU A 51 -2.65 -21.59 -6.90
C GLU A 51 -3.65 -22.71 -6.54
N GLU A 52 -4.80 -22.35 -5.97
CA GLU A 52 -5.92 -23.29 -5.72
C GLU A 52 -6.78 -23.54 -6.99
N GLY A 53 -6.36 -23.05 -8.17
CA GLY A 53 -6.99 -23.32 -9.45
C GLY A 53 -8.20 -22.44 -9.80
N TYR A 54 -8.48 -21.37 -9.02
CA TYR A 54 -9.56 -20.45 -9.36
C TYR A 54 -9.19 -19.55 -10.54
N LYS A 55 -10.17 -19.31 -11.43
CA LYS A 55 -10.06 -18.27 -12.45
C LYS A 55 -10.29 -16.91 -11.79
N VAL A 56 -9.22 -16.27 -11.39
CA VAL A 56 -9.23 -15.04 -10.58
C VAL A 56 -8.56 -13.90 -11.31
N ALA A 57 -9.06 -12.70 -11.07
CA ALA A 57 -8.43 -11.44 -11.46
C ALA A 57 -8.14 -10.57 -10.22
N VAL A 58 -7.19 -9.64 -10.33
CA VAL A 58 -6.95 -8.60 -9.33
C VAL A 58 -6.89 -7.23 -10.00
N ILE A 59 -7.47 -6.23 -9.35
CA ILE A 59 -7.30 -4.80 -9.68
C ILE A 59 -6.69 -4.15 -8.44
N SER A 60 -5.49 -3.63 -8.58
CA SER A 60 -4.73 -3.01 -7.50
C SER A 60 -3.96 -1.78 -7.99
N THR A 61 -3.23 -1.13 -7.12
CA THR A 61 -2.40 0.03 -7.44
C THR A 61 -1.39 -0.24 -8.56
N ILE A 62 -0.86 -1.47 -8.64
CA ILE A 62 0.14 -1.86 -9.64
C ILE A 62 -0.48 -2.27 -10.99
N GLY A 63 -1.81 -2.25 -11.13
CA GLY A 63 -2.52 -2.60 -12.38
C GLY A 63 -3.59 -3.67 -12.18
N ALA A 64 -4.10 -4.17 -13.30
CA ALA A 64 -5.06 -5.26 -13.33
C ALA A 64 -4.41 -6.52 -13.94
N TYR A 65 -4.49 -7.63 -13.22
CA TYR A 65 -4.04 -8.94 -13.71
C TYR A 65 -5.24 -9.86 -13.91
N VAL A 66 -5.30 -10.47 -15.08
CA VAL A 66 -6.37 -11.38 -15.48
C VAL A 66 -5.76 -12.70 -15.91
N ASN A 67 -6.03 -13.79 -15.20
CA ASN A 67 -5.48 -15.12 -15.50
C ASN A 67 -3.93 -15.11 -15.66
N GLY A 68 -3.22 -14.30 -14.88
CA GLY A 68 -1.75 -14.18 -14.91
C GLY A 68 -1.19 -13.19 -15.92
N LYS A 69 -2.04 -12.54 -16.75
CA LYS A 69 -1.61 -11.54 -17.73
C LYS A 69 -1.94 -10.13 -17.22
N LEU A 70 -0.97 -9.21 -17.36
CA LEU A 70 -1.20 -7.78 -17.11
C LEU A 70 -2.16 -7.24 -18.19
N LEU A 71 -3.26 -6.66 -17.73
CA LEU A 71 -4.14 -5.85 -18.56
C LEU A 71 -3.66 -4.39 -18.47
N ASP A 72 -3.21 -3.84 -19.58
CA ASP A 72 -2.90 -2.42 -19.64
C ASP A 72 -4.20 -1.61 -19.45
N THR A 73 -4.28 -0.94 -18.33
CA THR A 73 -5.45 -0.14 -17.96
C THR A 73 -5.24 1.34 -18.24
N GLY A 74 -4.02 1.75 -18.60
CA GLY A 74 -3.64 3.15 -18.81
C GLY A 74 -3.80 4.01 -17.55
N LEU A 75 -3.87 3.40 -16.35
CA LEU A 75 -4.29 4.07 -15.14
C LEU A 75 -3.13 4.26 -14.16
N HIS A 76 -2.98 5.50 -13.69
CA HIS A 76 -2.04 5.88 -12.63
C HIS A 76 -2.75 6.03 -11.27
N VAL A 77 -3.88 5.34 -11.05
CA VAL A 77 -4.66 5.43 -9.81
C VAL A 77 -5.08 4.06 -9.30
N THR A 78 -4.98 3.84 -8.01
CA THR A 78 -5.31 2.57 -7.33
C THR A 78 -6.73 2.06 -7.63
N THR A 79 -7.71 2.94 -7.58
CA THR A 79 -9.10 2.60 -7.91
C THR A 79 -9.57 3.53 -9.03
N PRO A 80 -9.81 3.02 -10.24
CA PRO A 80 -10.25 3.78 -11.40
C PRO A 80 -11.56 4.54 -11.21
N THR A 81 -11.95 5.34 -12.20
CA THR A 81 -13.30 5.91 -12.26
C THR A 81 -14.35 4.81 -12.38
N GLY A 82 -15.60 5.09 -11.99
CA GLY A 82 -16.66 4.08 -12.07
C GLY A 82 -16.83 3.51 -13.47
N PHE A 83 -16.62 4.32 -14.52
CA PHE A 83 -16.75 3.87 -15.93
C PHE A 83 -15.61 2.93 -16.33
N GLU A 84 -14.38 3.30 -16.04
CA GLU A 84 -13.20 2.46 -16.31
C GLU A 84 -13.26 1.16 -15.53
N LEU A 85 -13.65 1.23 -14.25
CA LEU A 85 -13.77 0.07 -13.39
C LEU A 85 -14.79 -0.95 -13.93
N GLN A 86 -15.99 -0.49 -14.33
CA GLN A 86 -17.00 -1.37 -14.95
C GLN A 86 -16.54 -1.94 -16.30
N LYS A 87 -15.79 -1.16 -17.10
CA LYS A 87 -15.17 -1.63 -18.36
C LYS A 87 -14.19 -2.77 -18.08
N ILE A 88 -13.27 -2.58 -17.12
CA ILE A 88 -12.27 -3.60 -16.76
C ILE A 88 -12.97 -4.86 -16.23
N ILE A 89 -13.95 -4.71 -15.34
CA ILE A 89 -14.73 -5.84 -14.81
C ILE A 89 -15.46 -6.59 -15.94
N LYS A 90 -15.94 -5.88 -16.97
CA LYS A 90 -16.56 -6.52 -18.14
C LYS A 90 -15.57 -7.36 -18.94
N ILE A 91 -14.31 -6.90 -19.06
CA ILE A 91 -13.22 -7.68 -19.69
C ILE A 91 -12.94 -8.93 -18.84
N ILE A 92 -12.75 -8.77 -17.52
CA ILE A 92 -12.51 -9.86 -16.57
C ILE A 92 -13.59 -10.92 -16.66
N GLN A 93 -14.85 -10.51 -16.74
CA GLN A 93 -16.00 -11.41 -16.92
C GLN A 93 -15.94 -12.18 -18.27
N LYS A 94 -15.56 -11.50 -19.36
CA LYS A 94 -15.44 -12.13 -20.70
C LYS A 94 -14.28 -13.13 -20.74
N GLU A 95 -13.19 -12.88 -19.99
CA GLU A 95 -12.06 -13.80 -19.85
C GLU A 95 -12.38 -15.03 -18.98
N GLY A 96 -13.64 -15.17 -18.55
CA GLY A 96 -14.13 -16.33 -17.80
C GLY A 96 -13.67 -16.39 -16.35
N CYS A 97 -13.20 -15.28 -15.76
CA CYS A 97 -12.91 -15.24 -14.34
C CYS A 97 -14.19 -15.44 -13.53
N THR A 98 -14.04 -16.12 -12.38
CA THR A 98 -15.11 -16.36 -11.40
C THR A 98 -14.96 -15.49 -10.17
N HIS A 99 -13.73 -15.02 -9.90
CA HIS A 99 -13.37 -14.22 -8.73
C HIS A 99 -12.64 -12.95 -9.15
N LEU A 100 -12.88 -11.89 -8.40
CA LEU A 100 -12.15 -10.62 -8.53
C LEU A 100 -11.74 -10.10 -7.18
N VAL A 101 -10.45 -9.87 -7.01
CA VAL A 101 -9.88 -9.13 -5.88
C VAL A 101 -9.75 -7.67 -6.27
N LEU A 102 -10.36 -6.77 -5.49
CA LEU A 102 -10.39 -5.34 -5.78
C LEU A 102 -9.80 -4.55 -4.62
N GLU A 103 -8.68 -3.88 -4.88
CA GLU A 103 -8.12 -2.90 -3.95
C GLU A 103 -8.95 -1.61 -4.01
N ILE A 104 -9.50 -1.19 -2.86
CA ILE A 104 -10.42 -0.04 -2.79
C ILE A 104 -9.89 1.01 -1.81
N THR A 105 -9.61 2.20 -2.33
CA THR A 105 -9.17 3.35 -1.53
C THR A 105 -10.33 4.01 -0.80
N SER A 106 -10.05 4.74 0.29
CA SER A 106 -11.06 5.55 0.98
C SER A 106 -11.66 6.64 0.09
N HIS A 107 -10.88 7.20 -0.82
CA HIS A 107 -11.38 8.16 -1.82
C HIS A 107 -12.41 7.52 -2.75
N ALA A 108 -12.13 6.31 -3.25
CA ALA A 108 -13.06 5.59 -4.12
C ALA A 108 -14.37 5.26 -3.40
N LEU A 109 -14.30 4.86 -2.13
CA LEU A 109 -15.48 4.61 -1.28
C LEU A 109 -16.29 5.89 -1.02
N ASP A 110 -15.61 7.01 -0.74
CA ASP A 110 -16.30 8.28 -0.51
C ASP A 110 -16.94 8.85 -1.78
N GLN A 111 -16.23 8.70 -2.91
CA GLN A 111 -16.66 9.18 -4.22
C GLN A 111 -17.59 8.22 -4.96
N ASN A 112 -18.04 7.13 -4.33
CA ASN A 112 -18.92 6.11 -4.93
C ASN A 112 -18.39 5.52 -6.24
N ARG A 113 -17.06 5.46 -6.47
CA ARG A 113 -16.47 4.90 -7.69
C ARG A 113 -16.73 3.39 -7.81
N ALA A 114 -16.86 2.70 -6.67
CA ALA A 114 -17.21 1.28 -6.59
C ALA A 114 -18.72 1.03 -6.50
N PHE A 115 -19.58 2.02 -6.86
CA PHE A 115 -21.02 1.82 -6.88
C PHE A 115 -21.42 0.73 -7.88
N GLY A 116 -22.37 -0.13 -7.49
CA GLY A 116 -22.83 -1.23 -8.34
C GLY A 116 -21.90 -2.46 -8.35
N ILE A 117 -20.85 -2.46 -7.52
CA ILE A 117 -19.96 -3.59 -7.32
C ILE A 117 -20.30 -4.24 -5.96
N PRO A 118 -21.00 -5.39 -5.97
CA PRO A 118 -21.38 -6.09 -4.73
C PRO A 118 -20.14 -6.79 -4.15
N ILE A 119 -19.62 -6.29 -3.04
CA ILE A 119 -18.51 -6.94 -2.34
C ILE A 119 -19.05 -8.07 -1.46
N ASP A 120 -18.64 -9.32 -1.75
CA ASP A 120 -19.02 -10.50 -1.00
C ASP A 120 -18.17 -10.66 0.28
N ILE A 121 -16.86 -10.50 0.14
CA ILE A 121 -15.88 -10.61 1.23
C ILE A 121 -15.15 -9.28 1.34
N GLY A 122 -15.30 -8.61 2.49
CA GLY A 122 -14.59 -7.37 2.79
C GLY A 122 -13.40 -7.63 3.71
N VAL A 123 -12.24 -7.06 3.38
CA VAL A 123 -11.02 -7.16 4.18
C VAL A 123 -10.55 -5.77 4.57
N ILE A 124 -10.20 -5.59 5.84
CA ILE A 124 -9.50 -4.39 6.29
C ILE A 124 -8.12 -4.75 6.85
N THR A 125 -7.08 -4.10 6.32
CA THR A 125 -5.70 -4.34 6.75
C THR A 125 -5.37 -3.58 8.03
N ASN A 126 -5.49 -2.26 8.02
CA ASN A 126 -5.27 -1.37 9.16
C ASN A 126 -5.88 0.01 8.89
N ILE A 127 -6.00 0.84 9.94
CA ILE A 127 -6.37 2.26 9.83
C ILE A 127 -5.41 3.07 10.67
N THR A 128 -4.53 3.80 10.02
CA THR A 128 -3.55 4.70 10.64
C THR A 128 -3.72 6.13 10.15
N HIS A 129 -2.91 7.06 10.65
CA HIS A 129 -3.00 8.48 10.30
C HIS A 129 -2.64 8.70 8.83
N GLU A 130 -3.65 8.95 7.97
CA GLU A 130 -3.47 9.25 6.56
C GLU A 130 -4.73 9.94 5.99
N HIS A 131 -4.57 10.75 4.93
CA HIS A 131 -5.66 11.39 4.19
C HIS A 131 -6.58 12.30 5.03
N LEU A 132 -6.08 12.90 6.12
CA LEU A 132 -6.88 13.82 6.93
C LEU A 132 -7.09 15.18 6.26
N ASP A 133 -6.28 15.55 5.26
CA ASP A 133 -6.53 16.65 4.33
C ASP A 133 -7.90 16.51 3.65
N TYR A 134 -8.27 15.31 3.24
CA TYR A 134 -9.52 14.97 2.57
C TYR A 134 -10.64 14.66 3.56
N HIS A 135 -10.42 13.72 4.47
CA HIS A 135 -11.47 13.23 5.39
C HIS A 135 -11.72 14.14 6.59
N LYS A 136 -10.82 15.10 6.87
CA LYS A 136 -10.87 16.09 7.98
C LYS A 136 -10.73 15.52 9.38
N THR A 137 -11.27 14.33 9.66
CA THR A 137 -11.14 13.67 10.95
C THR A 137 -10.90 12.17 10.79
N PHE A 138 -10.19 11.56 11.74
CA PHE A 138 -9.95 10.13 11.79
C PHE A 138 -11.26 9.32 11.81
N GLN A 139 -12.25 9.80 12.57
CA GLN A 139 -13.58 9.18 12.63
C GLN A 139 -14.30 9.15 11.27
N ARG A 140 -14.20 10.22 10.45
CA ARG A 140 -14.75 10.24 9.10
C ARG A 140 -13.99 9.28 8.18
N TYR A 141 -12.69 9.16 8.34
CA TYR A 141 -11.86 8.22 7.60
C TYR A 141 -12.27 6.77 7.91
N GLN A 142 -12.42 6.40 9.19
CA GLN A 142 -12.95 5.09 9.62
C GLN A 142 -14.34 4.83 9.03
N ASN A 143 -15.28 5.80 9.15
CA ASN A 143 -16.64 5.68 8.62
C ASN A 143 -16.64 5.50 7.09
N THR A 144 -15.71 6.12 6.40
CA THR A 144 -15.61 5.97 4.94
C THR A 144 -15.17 4.55 4.57
N LYS A 145 -14.17 3.99 5.25
CA LYS A 145 -13.75 2.60 5.03
C LYS A 145 -14.83 1.59 5.40
N LEU A 146 -15.64 1.90 6.42
CA LEU A 146 -16.76 1.07 6.84
C LEU A 146 -17.82 0.89 5.72
N LYS A 147 -17.91 1.83 4.75
CA LYS A 147 -18.81 1.70 3.59
C LYS A 147 -18.55 0.44 2.77
N LEU A 148 -17.30 -0.06 2.73
CA LEU A 148 -16.97 -1.33 2.05
C LEU A 148 -17.81 -2.50 2.57
N PHE A 149 -18.05 -2.52 3.88
CA PHE A 149 -18.67 -3.64 4.58
C PHE A 149 -20.19 -3.59 4.62
N LYS A 150 -20.81 -2.58 3.98
CA LYS A 150 -22.26 -2.37 4.07
C LYS A 150 -23.08 -3.60 3.66
N ASN A 151 -22.69 -4.26 2.58
CA ASN A 151 -23.42 -5.37 1.99
C ASN A 151 -22.57 -6.66 1.89
N THR A 152 -21.45 -6.75 2.59
CA THR A 152 -20.62 -7.96 2.57
C THR A 152 -21.34 -9.13 3.24
N ARG A 153 -21.12 -10.32 2.71
CA ARG A 153 -21.51 -11.59 3.34
C ARG A 153 -20.59 -11.91 4.51
N VAL A 154 -19.28 -11.64 4.35
CA VAL A 154 -18.26 -11.84 5.36
C VAL A 154 -17.36 -10.62 5.46
N SER A 155 -17.00 -10.27 6.68
CA SER A 155 -16.08 -9.16 6.98
C SER A 155 -14.87 -9.72 7.73
N ILE A 156 -13.68 -9.50 7.18
CA ILE A 156 -12.40 -9.96 7.73
C ILE A 156 -11.67 -8.76 8.34
N LEU A 157 -11.44 -8.80 9.64
CA LEU A 157 -10.93 -7.68 10.44
C LEU A 157 -9.59 -8.01 11.08
N ASN A 158 -8.67 -7.05 11.05
CA ASN A 158 -7.43 -7.09 11.81
C ASN A 158 -7.71 -6.78 13.29
N ALA A 159 -7.54 -7.78 14.15
CA ALA A 159 -7.80 -7.62 15.58
C ALA A 159 -6.65 -6.93 16.35
N ASP A 160 -5.49 -6.71 15.69
CA ASP A 160 -4.40 -5.91 16.25
C ASP A 160 -4.56 -4.41 15.97
N ASP A 161 -5.49 -4.01 15.08
CA ASP A 161 -5.68 -2.61 14.72
C ASP A 161 -6.46 -1.85 15.82
N PRO A 162 -6.03 -0.66 16.22
CA PRO A 162 -6.76 0.14 17.23
C PRO A 162 -8.23 0.43 16.87
N SER A 163 -8.59 0.38 15.59
CA SER A 163 -9.97 0.57 15.12
C SER A 163 -10.82 -0.71 15.20
N PHE A 164 -10.26 -1.85 15.60
CA PHE A 164 -10.93 -3.15 15.59
C PHE A 164 -12.28 -3.13 16.34
N GLU A 165 -12.29 -2.70 17.59
CA GLU A 165 -13.51 -2.69 18.41
C GLU A 165 -14.58 -1.75 17.82
N TYR A 166 -14.16 -0.65 17.17
CA TYR A 166 -15.09 0.23 16.47
C TYR A 166 -15.76 -0.48 15.30
N PHE A 167 -14.99 -1.18 14.44
CA PHE A 167 -15.53 -1.93 13.30
C PHE A 167 -16.38 -3.11 13.75
N LYS A 168 -15.93 -3.88 14.72
CA LYS A 168 -16.67 -5.00 15.33
C LYS A 168 -18.05 -4.58 15.83
N LYS A 169 -18.10 -3.46 16.56
CA LYS A 169 -19.38 -2.90 17.04
C LYS A 169 -20.30 -2.47 15.88
N LYS A 170 -19.76 -1.82 14.84
CA LYS A 170 -20.54 -1.33 13.69
C LYS A 170 -21.01 -2.46 12.76
N LEU A 171 -20.35 -3.59 12.78
CA LEU A 171 -20.65 -4.76 11.96
C LEU A 171 -21.33 -5.87 12.76
N SER A 172 -21.83 -5.57 13.97
CA SER A 172 -22.56 -6.54 14.79
C SER A 172 -23.74 -7.12 14.00
N GLY A 173 -23.97 -8.43 14.12
CA GLY A 173 -24.99 -9.17 13.37
C GLY A 173 -24.55 -9.65 11.99
N LYS A 174 -23.31 -9.37 11.55
CA LYS A 174 -22.71 -9.92 10.35
C LYS A 174 -21.74 -11.06 10.68
N LYS A 175 -21.45 -11.92 9.69
CA LYS A 175 -20.36 -12.90 9.82
C LYS A 175 -19.03 -12.16 9.84
N LEU A 176 -18.32 -12.25 10.96
CA LEU A 176 -17.00 -11.67 11.17
C LEU A 176 -15.97 -12.79 11.26
N LEU A 177 -14.85 -12.61 10.62
CA LEU A 177 -13.62 -13.38 10.81
C LEU A 177 -12.53 -12.42 11.26
N THR A 178 -11.69 -12.87 12.17
CA THR A 178 -10.62 -12.07 12.76
C THR A 178 -9.26 -12.67 12.45
N TYR A 179 -8.27 -11.83 12.18
CA TYR A 179 -6.89 -12.24 12.12
C TYR A 179 -6.02 -11.35 13.03
N SER A 180 -4.94 -11.93 13.57
CA SER A 180 -4.06 -11.24 14.50
C SER A 180 -2.69 -11.90 14.57
N LEU A 181 -1.64 -11.10 14.72
CA LEU A 181 -0.31 -11.58 15.10
C LEU A 181 -0.25 -11.91 16.60
N ASN A 182 -0.93 -11.12 17.43
CA ASN A 182 -0.79 -11.11 18.89
C ASN A 182 -1.86 -11.93 19.62
N LEU A 183 -3.10 -11.96 19.13
CA LEU A 183 -4.23 -12.58 19.83
C LEU A 183 -4.39 -14.06 19.46
N LYS A 184 -4.10 -14.95 20.43
CA LYS A 184 -4.22 -16.41 20.27
C LYS A 184 -5.64 -16.89 19.95
N ASN A 185 -6.67 -16.17 20.36
CA ASN A 185 -8.08 -16.49 20.15
C ASN A 185 -8.66 -15.92 18.85
N ALA A 186 -7.90 -15.18 18.05
CA ALA A 186 -8.33 -14.81 16.72
C ALA A 186 -8.60 -16.06 15.86
N ASP A 187 -9.54 -15.96 14.90
CA ASP A 187 -9.87 -17.06 13.99
C ASP A 187 -8.63 -17.52 13.23
N PHE A 188 -7.83 -16.55 12.76
CA PHE A 188 -6.54 -16.76 12.09
C PHE A 188 -5.42 -16.06 12.87
N ASN A 189 -4.40 -16.82 13.26
CA ASN A 189 -3.17 -16.28 13.86
C ASN A 189 -1.95 -17.05 13.34
N ALA A 190 -0.75 -16.49 13.54
CA ALA A 190 0.49 -17.03 12.98
C ALA A 190 0.70 -18.52 13.39
N VAL A 191 0.43 -18.87 14.64
CA VAL A 191 0.61 -20.24 15.14
C VAL A 191 -0.35 -21.21 14.45
N LYS A 192 -1.65 -20.88 14.39
CA LYS A 192 -2.66 -21.73 13.72
C LYS A 192 -2.39 -21.87 12.23
N ALA A 193 -1.87 -20.80 11.60
CA ALA A 193 -1.53 -20.79 10.18
C ALA A 193 -0.15 -21.43 9.87
N GLY A 194 0.65 -21.76 10.88
CA GLY A 194 2.00 -22.31 10.73
C GLY A 194 3.03 -21.28 10.20
N LEU A 195 2.73 -19.99 10.31
CA LEU A 195 3.61 -18.90 9.91
C LEU A 195 4.65 -18.61 11.00
N LYS A 196 5.87 -18.27 10.58
CA LYS A 196 7.01 -18.03 11.51
C LYS A 196 7.31 -16.55 11.75
N GLY A 197 6.66 -15.65 11.01
CA GLY A 197 6.88 -14.21 11.15
C GLY A 197 5.95 -13.57 12.19
N ASP A 198 6.32 -12.38 12.63
CA ASP A 198 5.57 -11.51 13.55
C ASP A 198 5.47 -10.08 13.03
N ASP A 199 5.70 -9.88 11.73
CA ASP A 199 5.74 -8.60 11.06
C ASP A 199 4.47 -8.30 10.24
N PHE A 200 4.45 -7.13 9.62
CA PHE A 200 3.33 -6.69 8.77
C PHE A 200 3.11 -7.57 7.52
N ASN A 201 4.16 -8.26 7.01
CA ASN A 201 4.00 -9.22 5.92
C ASN A 201 3.23 -10.45 6.40
N THR A 202 3.53 -10.95 7.60
CA THR A 202 2.79 -12.04 8.24
C THR A 202 1.33 -11.64 8.49
N SER A 203 1.07 -10.39 8.91
CA SER A 203 -0.30 -9.86 9.03
C SER A 203 -1.05 -9.87 7.69
N ASN A 204 -0.41 -9.45 6.59
CA ASN A 204 -0.99 -9.51 5.24
C ASN A 204 -1.26 -10.96 4.81
N GLN A 205 -0.38 -11.90 5.17
CA GLN A 205 -0.54 -13.34 4.90
C GLN A 205 -1.74 -13.90 5.65
N LEU A 206 -1.93 -13.56 6.93
CA LEU A 206 -3.09 -13.97 7.71
C LEU A 206 -4.41 -13.48 7.11
N ALA A 207 -4.45 -12.22 6.67
CA ALA A 207 -5.61 -11.66 5.98
C ALA A 207 -5.94 -12.45 4.69
N ALA A 208 -4.92 -12.82 3.91
CA ALA A 208 -5.09 -13.57 2.67
C ALA A 208 -5.53 -15.03 2.93
N ILE A 209 -4.97 -15.69 3.95
CA ILE A 209 -5.39 -17.04 4.38
C ILE A 209 -6.85 -17.03 4.84
N ALA A 210 -7.28 -15.99 5.57
CA ALA A 210 -8.67 -15.86 6.00
C ALA A 210 -9.64 -15.77 4.80
N VAL A 211 -9.26 -15.03 3.74
CA VAL A 211 -10.03 -15.00 2.48
C VAL A 211 -10.02 -16.36 1.80
N LEU A 212 -8.86 -16.99 1.68
CA LEU A 212 -8.72 -18.33 1.08
C LEU A 212 -9.64 -19.33 1.78
N SER A 213 -9.58 -19.39 3.11
CA SER A 213 -10.42 -20.27 3.92
C SER A 213 -11.90 -20.03 3.69
N GLU A 214 -12.34 -18.78 3.57
CA GLU A 214 -13.75 -18.44 3.33
C GLU A 214 -14.19 -18.82 1.90
N VAL A 215 -13.36 -18.62 0.88
CA VAL A 215 -13.68 -18.94 -0.51
C VAL A 215 -13.75 -20.47 -0.72
N THR A 216 -12.87 -21.22 -0.09
CA THR A 216 -12.76 -22.68 -0.23
C THR A 216 -13.56 -23.45 0.80
N ASN A 217 -14.32 -22.79 1.70
CA ASN A 217 -15.01 -23.38 2.86
C ASN A 217 -14.06 -24.22 3.74
N GLY A 218 -12.81 -23.75 3.90
CA GLY A 218 -11.77 -24.42 4.71
C GLY A 218 -11.10 -25.61 4.01
N SER A 219 -11.48 -25.92 2.76
CA SER A 219 -10.88 -27.01 1.98
C SER A 219 -9.88 -26.43 0.99
N TYR A 220 -8.63 -26.28 1.40
CA TYR A 220 -7.52 -25.78 0.57
C TYR A 220 -6.23 -26.58 0.82
N ALA A 221 -5.34 -26.58 -0.17
CA ALA A 221 -3.99 -27.11 -0.01
C ALA A 221 -3.19 -26.27 1.01
N SER A 222 -1.99 -26.69 1.38
CA SER A 222 -1.19 -25.95 2.36
C SER A 222 -0.90 -24.51 1.88
N PRO A 223 -1.44 -23.47 2.52
CA PRO A 223 -1.21 -22.09 2.11
C PRO A 223 0.26 -21.68 2.24
N LEU A 224 1.02 -22.37 3.09
CA LEU A 224 2.46 -22.11 3.30
C LEU A 224 3.29 -22.34 2.04
N LYS A 225 2.95 -23.39 1.25
CA LYS A 225 3.62 -23.64 -0.02
C LYS A 225 3.40 -22.49 -1.01
N SER A 226 2.16 -22.07 -1.16
CA SER A 226 1.78 -20.97 -2.06
C SER A 226 2.32 -19.62 -1.59
N ILE A 227 2.35 -19.35 -0.27
CA ILE A 227 3.00 -18.16 0.30
C ILE A 227 4.50 -18.17 -0.01
N GLY A 228 5.16 -19.33 0.06
CA GLY A 228 6.59 -19.46 -0.24
C GLY A 228 6.97 -19.15 -1.70
N THR A 229 6.04 -19.23 -2.62
CA THR A 229 6.22 -18.88 -4.04
C THR A 229 5.75 -17.47 -4.40
N PHE A 230 5.10 -16.78 -3.46
CA PHE A 230 4.61 -15.43 -3.68
C PHE A 230 5.76 -14.43 -3.78
N GLN A 231 5.77 -13.68 -4.86
CA GLN A 231 6.68 -12.55 -5.03
C GLN A 231 5.95 -11.25 -4.70
N LEU A 232 6.60 -10.42 -3.90
CA LEU A 232 6.07 -9.10 -3.60
C LEU A 232 5.89 -8.30 -4.88
N PRO A 233 4.82 -7.49 -4.97
CA PRO A 233 4.61 -6.62 -6.12
C PRO A 233 5.76 -5.63 -6.33
N GLU A 234 5.94 -5.18 -7.58
CA GLU A 234 6.92 -4.14 -7.94
C GLU A 234 6.82 -2.95 -6.97
N GLY A 235 7.97 -2.44 -6.53
CA GLY A 235 8.06 -1.33 -5.59
C GLY A 235 7.56 -1.63 -4.17
N ARG A 236 7.53 -2.90 -3.77
CA ARG A 236 7.25 -3.35 -2.40
C ARG A 236 8.42 -4.18 -1.91
N GLN A 237 9.26 -3.65 -1.03
CA GLN A 237 10.49 -4.28 -0.54
C GLN A 237 11.31 -4.88 -1.69
N GLU A 238 11.40 -4.17 -2.81
CA GLU A 238 12.08 -4.65 -4.00
C GLU A 238 13.57 -4.37 -3.90
N TYR A 239 14.37 -5.43 -3.72
CA TYR A 239 15.82 -5.32 -3.84
C TYR A 239 16.20 -5.14 -5.31
N VAL A 240 16.70 -3.94 -5.65
CA VAL A 240 17.12 -3.60 -7.01
C VAL A 240 18.62 -3.80 -7.22
N PHE A 241 19.37 -3.87 -6.13
CA PHE A 241 20.81 -4.18 -6.12
C PHE A 241 21.19 -4.91 -4.84
N MET A 242 22.05 -5.94 -4.96
CA MET A 242 22.57 -6.71 -3.84
C MET A 242 23.99 -7.19 -4.18
N ASP A 243 24.99 -6.56 -3.57
CA ASP A 243 26.40 -6.92 -3.66
C ASP A 243 27.10 -6.54 -2.32
N SER A 244 28.14 -5.73 -2.34
CA SER A 244 28.81 -5.23 -1.13
C SER A 244 27.87 -4.45 -0.20
N PHE A 245 26.93 -3.71 -0.77
CA PHE A 245 25.78 -3.10 -0.08
C PHE A 245 24.50 -3.46 -0.81
N SER A 246 23.35 -3.09 -0.27
CA SER A 246 22.05 -3.36 -0.89
C SER A 246 21.27 -2.09 -1.13
N VAL A 247 20.45 -2.08 -2.19
CA VAL A 247 19.47 -1.01 -2.46
C VAL A 247 18.09 -1.62 -2.57
N MET A 248 17.16 -1.07 -1.79
CA MET A 248 15.76 -1.47 -1.79
C MET A 248 14.88 -0.29 -2.21
N VAL A 249 13.91 -0.54 -3.09
CA VAL A 249 12.84 0.40 -3.45
C VAL A 249 11.54 -0.04 -2.79
N ASP A 250 10.84 0.89 -2.13
CA ASP A 250 9.56 0.63 -1.47
C ASP A 250 8.57 1.80 -1.60
N PHE A 251 7.30 1.51 -1.50
CA PHE A 251 6.23 2.52 -1.58
C PHE A 251 5.89 3.16 -0.22
N ALA A 252 6.60 2.87 0.85
CA ALA A 252 6.33 3.42 2.17
C ALA A 252 6.35 4.96 2.14
N HIS A 253 5.19 5.59 2.36
CA HIS A 253 4.96 7.03 2.27
C HIS A 253 4.06 7.56 3.40
N THR A 254 3.75 6.73 4.39
CA THR A 254 3.04 7.10 5.62
C THR A 254 3.97 6.97 6.83
N PRO A 255 3.74 7.68 7.94
CA PRO A 255 4.55 7.50 9.14
C PRO A 255 4.59 6.04 9.61
N ASN A 256 3.44 5.37 9.59
CA ASN A 256 3.32 3.97 9.98
C ASN A 256 4.08 3.01 9.05
N SER A 257 3.94 3.17 7.73
CA SER A 257 4.65 2.30 6.77
C SER A 257 6.17 2.49 6.81
N ILE A 258 6.65 3.73 7.01
CA ILE A 258 8.08 4.03 7.21
C ILE A 258 8.59 3.35 8.49
N GLU A 259 7.86 3.48 9.59
CA GLU A 259 8.24 2.84 10.86
C GLU A 259 8.30 1.31 10.72
N LEU A 260 7.28 0.72 10.15
CA LEU A 260 7.18 -0.74 9.98
C LEU A 260 8.29 -1.31 9.08
N ILE A 261 8.55 -0.68 7.93
CA ILE A 261 9.58 -1.18 7.01
C ILE A 261 10.98 -1.04 7.63
N LEU A 262 11.29 0.08 8.25
CA LEU A 262 12.58 0.30 8.89
C LEU A 262 12.80 -0.61 10.10
N ALA A 263 11.78 -0.80 10.95
CA ALA A 263 11.82 -1.74 12.06
C ALA A 263 12.05 -3.18 11.59
N HIS A 264 11.41 -3.59 10.47
CA HIS A 264 11.60 -4.91 9.86
C HIS A 264 13.01 -5.09 9.29
N LEU A 265 13.60 -4.04 8.72
CA LEU A 265 14.92 -4.07 8.10
C LEU A 265 16.06 -3.98 9.12
N ARG A 266 15.91 -3.16 10.16
CA ARG A 266 17.00 -2.86 11.10
C ARG A 266 17.70 -4.09 11.69
N PRO A 267 17.03 -5.14 12.16
CA PRO A 267 17.69 -6.33 12.71
C PRO A 267 18.42 -7.18 11.64
N LYS A 268 18.13 -6.96 10.36
CA LYS A 268 18.71 -7.70 9.23
C LYS A 268 19.92 -7.02 8.61
N VAL A 269 20.08 -5.71 8.82
CA VAL A 269 21.12 -4.88 8.22
C VAL A 269 22.31 -4.79 9.19
N LYS A 270 23.47 -5.23 8.75
CA LYS A 270 24.72 -5.18 9.55
C LYS A 270 25.35 -3.81 9.58
N GLY A 271 25.30 -3.08 8.46
CA GLY A 271 25.81 -1.73 8.31
C GLY A 271 24.77 -0.67 8.64
N ARG A 272 24.91 0.49 7.98
CA ARG A 272 23.98 1.61 8.12
C ARG A 272 22.71 1.39 7.29
N ILE A 273 21.61 1.98 7.76
CA ILE A 273 20.41 2.22 6.93
C ILE A 273 20.46 3.69 6.47
N ILE A 274 20.60 3.88 5.17
CA ILE A 274 20.55 5.18 4.50
C ILE A 274 19.16 5.31 3.89
N HIS A 275 18.30 6.14 4.49
CA HIS A 275 16.90 6.26 4.08
C HIS A 275 16.68 7.52 3.25
N ILE A 276 16.22 7.34 2.00
CA ILE A 276 15.88 8.41 1.05
C ILE A 276 14.36 8.47 0.92
N PHE A 277 13.74 9.61 1.26
CA PHE A 277 12.30 9.75 1.11
C PHE A 277 11.86 11.22 1.05
N GLY A 278 10.63 11.41 0.61
CA GLY A 278 9.95 12.69 0.55
C GLY A 278 8.51 12.60 1.03
N SER A 279 7.71 13.58 0.66
CA SER A 279 6.27 13.59 0.85
C SER A 279 5.59 14.35 -0.28
N ALA A 280 4.46 13.85 -0.76
CA ALA A 280 3.71 14.52 -1.83
C ALA A 280 3.20 15.90 -1.39
N GLY A 281 3.31 16.87 -2.29
CA GLY A 281 2.72 18.19 -2.18
C GLY A 281 1.20 18.15 -2.31
N GLU A 282 0.51 19.18 -1.78
CA GLU A 282 -0.96 19.32 -1.81
C GLU A 282 -1.69 18.08 -1.25
N ARG A 283 -1.06 17.41 -0.30
CA ARG A 283 -1.58 16.27 0.47
C ARG A 283 -1.51 16.57 1.96
N ASP A 284 -1.77 15.57 2.78
CA ASP A 284 -1.74 15.69 4.24
C ASP A 284 -0.37 16.15 4.75
N ALA A 285 -0.19 17.46 4.95
CA ALA A 285 1.05 18.03 5.46
C ALA A 285 1.30 17.67 6.94
N THR A 286 0.25 17.28 7.70
CA THR A 286 0.38 16.95 9.14
C THR A 286 1.18 15.67 9.38
N LYS A 287 1.27 14.78 8.38
CA LYS A 287 2.08 13.56 8.46
C LYS A 287 3.58 13.82 8.31
N ARG A 288 4.01 14.93 7.69
CA ARG A 288 5.42 15.21 7.36
C ARG A 288 6.36 15.10 8.57
N PRO A 289 6.12 15.80 9.69
CA PRO A 289 6.97 15.65 10.87
C PRO A 289 6.94 14.22 11.44
N LEU A 290 5.79 13.55 11.39
CA LEU A 290 5.66 12.17 11.87
C LEU A 290 6.48 11.19 11.02
N MET A 291 6.62 11.44 9.71
CA MET A 291 7.49 10.65 8.82
C MET A 291 8.97 10.84 9.18
N GLY A 292 9.40 12.06 9.46
CA GLY A 292 10.75 12.35 9.95
C GLY A 292 11.06 11.64 11.27
N ALA A 293 10.12 11.69 12.22
CA ALA A 293 10.23 11.00 13.50
C ALA A 293 10.29 9.48 13.34
N ALA A 294 9.48 8.90 12.44
CA ALA A 294 9.50 7.46 12.17
C ALA A 294 10.84 7.01 11.58
N SER A 295 11.38 7.78 10.62
CA SER A 295 12.67 7.49 9.99
C SER A 295 13.83 7.55 10.98
N SER A 296 13.88 8.57 11.85
CA SER A 296 14.99 8.77 12.79
C SER A 296 15.09 7.71 13.89
N LYS A 297 14.08 6.86 14.07
CA LYS A 297 14.13 5.74 15.04
C LYS A 297 15.07 4.60 14.61
N PHE A 298 15.25 4.39 13.31
CA PHE A 298 15.90 3.18 12.79
C PHE A 298 16.96 3.43 11.73
N SER A 299 16.98 4.62 11.12
CA SER A 299 17.96 4.99 10.11
C SER A 299 19.25 5.50 10.77
N ASP A 300 20.37 5.41 10.05
CA ASP A 300 21.65 6.00 10.43
C ASP A 300 21.91 7.31 9.66
N VAL A 301 21.43 7.38 8.41
CA VAL A 301 21.51 8.56 7.55
C VAL A 301 20.14 8.80 6.92
N ILE A 302 19.70 10.06 6.90
CA ILE A 302 18.44 10.44 6.29
C ILE A 302 18.69 11.46 5.17
N ILE A 303 18.21 11.17 3.97
CA ILE A 303 18.26 12.07 2.82
C ILE A 303 16.84 12.47 2.48
N LEU A 304 16.47 13.70 2.79
CA LEU A 304 15.15 14.25 2.47
C LEU A 304 15.14 14.81 1.05
N THR A 305 14.15 14.39 0.26
CA THR A 305 14.08 14.72 -1.16
C THR A 305 12.64 14.92 -1.64
N SER A 306 12.44 15.26 -2.92
CA SER A 306 11.10 15.32 -3.51
C SER A 306 10.51 13.92 -3.73
N GLU A 307 9.17 13.86 -3.67
CA GLU A 307 8.35 12.70 -4.07
C GLU A 307 7.46 13.15 -5.26
N ASP A 308 6.32 13.75 -5.02
CA ASP A 308 5.48 14.45 -5.99
C ASP A 308 5.26 15.87 -5.47
N PRO A 309 6.16 16.83 -5.67
CA PRO A 309 6.04 18.15 -5.05
C PRO A 309 4.83 18.94 -5.58
N ARG A 310 4.34 18.63 -6.79
CA ARG A 310 3.24 19.33 -7.45
C ARG A 310 3.53 20.83 -7.52
N TYR A 311 2.68 21.68 -6.94
CA TYR A 311 2.88 23.14 -6.89
C TYR A 311 3.57 23.63 -5.62
N GLU A 312 3.92 22.73 -4.68
CA GLU A 312 4.68 23.11 -3.47
C GLU A 312 6.19 23.10 -3.73
N ASP A 313 6.90 23.96 -3.02
CA ASP A 313 8.38 23.98 -3.01
C ASP A 313 8.90 22.70 -2.33
N PRO A 314 9.67 21.84 -3.03
CA PRO A 314 10.18 20.61 -2.46
C PRO A 314 11.10 20.84 -1.27
N THR A 315 11.84 21.94 -1.19
CA THR A 315 12.68 22.28 -0.03
C THR A 315 11.84 22.51 1.21
N LYS A 316 10.71 23.21 1.08
CA LYS A 316 9.79 23.44 2.20
C LYS A 316 9.10 22.15 2.67
N ILE A 317 8.82 21.23 1.75
CA ILE A 317 8.32 19.88 2.10
C ILE A 317 9.36 19.16 2.95
N CYS A 318 10.62 19.11 2.50
CA CYS A 318 11.73 18.49 3.23
C CYS A 318 11.95 19.14 4.62
N GLU A 319 11.90 20.46 4.71
CA GLU A 319 11.99 21.18 5.98
C GLU A 319 10.84 20.83 6.94
N ALA A 320 9.62 20.62 6.39
CA ALA A 320 8.48 20.19 7.20
C ALA A 320 8.67 18.76 7.74
N ILE A 321 9.28 17.87 6.97
CA ILE A 321 9.64 16.51 7.42
C ILE A 321 10.74 16.60 8.50
N ALA A 322 11.78 17.42 8.26
CA ALA A 322 12.92 17.58 9.16
C ALA A 322 12.54 18.04 10.57
N LYS A 323 11.44 18.78 10.73
CA LYS A 323 10.92 19.19 12.05
C LYS A 323 10.60 18.00 12.98
N GLY A 324 10.39 16.83 12.45
CA GLY A 324 10.15 15.63 13.25
C GLY A 324 11.40 14.81 13.54
N ILE A 325 12.51 15.08 12.90
CA ILE A 325 13.78 14.39 13.13
C ILE A 325 14.34 14.86 14.48
N SER A 326 14.58 13.92 15.38
CA SER A 326 15.04 14.19 16.74
C SER A 326 16.50 13.81 16.95
N THR A 327 17.08 14.25 18.06
CA THR A 327 18.39 13.80 18.51
C THR A 327 18.49 12.26 18.49
N PRO A 328 19.65 11.67 18.11
CA PRO A 328 20.94 12.33 17.92
C PRO A 328 21.24 12.91 16.52
N PHE A 329 20.24 13.03 15.64
CA PHE A 329 20.45 13.50 14.29
C PHE A 329 20.79 14.99 14.20
N GLU A 330 21.80 15.32 13.39
CA GLU A 330 22.21 16.68 13.05
C GLU A 330 22.01 16.96 11.56
N LYS A 331 21.62 18.20 11.24
CA LYS A 331 21.60 18.67 9.84
C LYS A 331 23.01 18.90 9.34
N LYS A 332 23.33 18.40 8.16
CA LYS A 332 24.58 18.69 7.42
C LYS A 332 24.27 19.14 6.00
N ASP A 333 25.25 19.79 5.37
CA ASP A 333 25.14 20.22 3.98
C ASP A 333 25.73 19.20 3.00
N SER A 334 26.53 18.24 3.50
CA SER A 334 27.16 17.19 2.70
C SER A 334 27.24 15.88 3.45
N LEU A 335 27.39 14.81 2.69
CA LEU A 335 27.55 13.43 3.16
C LEU A 335 28.94 12.90 2.80
N ASP A 336 29.46 12.02 3.66
CA ASP A 336 30.65 11.22 3.42
C ASP A 336 30.45 9.76 3.85
N MET A 337 31.44 8.92 3.61
CA MET A 337 31.37 7.49 3.93
C MET A 337 31.31 7.18 5.43
N TYR A 338 31.59 8.16 6.32
CA TYR A 338 31.52 8.01 7.77
C TYR A 338 30.26 8.62 8.38
N SER A 339 29.40 9.20 7.54
CA SER A 339 28.17 9.87 7.98
C SER A 339 27.28 8.95 8.79
N LYS A 340 26.93 9.38 10.01
CA LYS A 340 26.02 8.67 10.93
C LYS A 340 25.28 9.68 11.80
N ASN A 341 24.00 9.38 12.10
CA ASN A 341 23.12 10.27 12.85
C ASN A 341 23.05 11.68 12.24
N ILE A 342 22.97 11.74 10.92
CA ILE A 342 22.84 13.00 10.19
C ILE A 342 21.69 12.95 9.20
N TYR A 343 21.13 14.14 8.92
CA TYR A 343 20.24 14.30 7.80
C TYR A 343 20.67 15.44 6.89
N VAL A 344 20.38 15.26 5.60
CA VAL A 344 20.57 16.28 4.57
C VAL A 344 19.27 16.52 3.81
N ILE A 345 19.15 17.71 3.22
CA ILE A 345 18.07 18.06 2.31
C ILE A 345 18.63 18.16 0.91
N VAL A 346 18.22 17.25 0.03
CA VAL A 346 18.61 17.20 -1.39
C VAL A 346 17.33 17.15 -2.22
N PRO A 347 16.74 18.31 -2.57
CA PRO A 347 15.42 18.36 -3.21
C PRO A 347 15.35 17.61 -4.53
N GLU A 348 16.42 17.56 -5.32
CA GLU A 348 16.49 16.78 -6.56
C GLU A 348 16.70 15.29 -6.23
N ARG A 349 15.66 14.48 -6.47
CA ARG A 349 15.64 13.07 -6.07
C ARG A 349 16.70 12.22 -6.75
N ARG A 350 17.04 12.55 -8.01
CA ARG A 350 18.14 11.87 -8.73
C ARG A 350 19.47 12.08 -8.03
N ASP A 351 19.73 13.29 -7.57
CA ASP A 351 20.94 13.64 -6.84
C ASP A 351 20.98 13.04 -5.45
N ALA A 352 19.82 12.94 -4.77
CA ALA A 352 19.69 12.27 -3.49
C ALA A 352 20.10 10.78 -3.59
N ILE A 353 19.60 10.08 -4.62
CA ILE A 353 19.96 8.68 -4.89
C ILE A 353 21.45 8.55 -5.20
N ARG A 354 22.00 9.41 -6.07
CA ARG A 354 23.42 9.41 -6.41
C ARG A 354 24.32 9.62 -5.17
N GLN A 355 23.97 10.58 -4.31
CA GLN A 355 24.74 10.84 -3.08
C GLN A 355 24.70 9.63 -2.13
N ALA A 356 23.58 8.97 -1.96
CA ALA A 356 23.47 7.77 -1.15
C ALA A 356 24.36 6.63 -1.67
N LEU A 357 24.36 6.40 -2.99
CA LEU A 357 25.21 5.38 -3.63
C LEU A 357 26.71 5.67 -3.44
N ASN A 358 27.10 6.95 -3.54
CA ASN A 358 28.51 7.36 -3.37
C ASN A 358 29.05 7.17 -1.96
N ILE A 359 28.20 7.19 -0.94
CA ILE A 359 28.64 7.04 0.47
C ILE A 359 28.43 5.63 1.02
N ALA A 360 27.76 4.76 0.26
CA ALA A 360 27.45 3.40 0.70
C ALA A 360 28.74 2.58 0.90
N SER A 361 28.76 1.80 1.96
CA SER A 361 29.85 0.94 2.35
C SER A 361 29.36 -0.50 2.51
N GLU A 362 30.28 -1.44 2.64
CA GLU A 362 29.95 -2.85 2.82
C GLU A 362 28.96 -3.08 3.98
N GLY A 363 27.92 -3.84 3.70
CA GLY A 363 26.86 -4.17 4.66
C GLY A 363 25.78 -3.11 4.84
N ASP A 364 25.89 -1.94 4.18
CA ASP A 364 24.86 -0.90 4.24
C ASP A 364 23.60 -1.29 3.44
N LEU A 365 22.47 -0.72 3.83
CA LEU A 365 21.23 -0.74 3.07
C LEU A 365 20.80 0.69 2.72
N ILE A 366 20.64 0.96 1.44
CA ILE A 366 19.95 2.16 0.95
C ILE A 366 18.48 1.81 0.77
N LEU A 367 17.60 2.48 1.50
CA LEU A 367 16.14 2.39 1.31
C LEU A 367 15.66 3.64 0.58
N VAL A 368 15.17 3.46 -0.65
CA VAL A 368 14.52 4.53 -1.44
C VAL A 368 13.02 4.34 -1.33
N SER A 369 12.33 5.22 -0.60
CA SER A 369 10.90 5.05 -0.33
C SER A 369 10.04 6.22 -0.82
N GLY A 370 8.72 5.95 -0.92
CA GLY A 370 7.70 6.89 -1.34
C GLY A 370 7.13 6.60 -2.72
N LYS A 371 7.97 6.52 -3.75
CA LYS A 371 7.54 6.31 -5.15
C LYS A 371 7.28 4.83 -5.49
N GLY A 372 8.11 3.91 -4.97
CA GLY A 372 7.94 2.47 -5.23
C GLY A 372 7.86 2.13 -6.72
N HIS A 373 6.72 1.60 -7.17
CA HIS A 373 6.44 1.20 -8.56
C HIS A 373 6.03 2.35 -9.49
N GLU A 374 5.84 3.56 -8.99
CA GLU A 374 5.35 4.68 -9.81
C GLU A 374 6.34 5.04 -10.92
N LYS A 375 5.80 5.28 -12.12
CA LYS A 375 6.58 5.56 -13.33
C LYS A 375 6.58 7.05 -13.71
N SER A 376 6.09 7.91 -12.83
CA SER A 376 6.09 9.37 -13.04
C SER A 376 6.34 10.12 -11.74
N MET A 377 6.75 11.38 -11.86
CA MET A 377 6.83 12.36 -10.78
C MET A 377 6.07 13.62 -11.20
N ASN A 378 5.12 14.04 -10.37
CA ASN A 378 4.34 15.25 -10.63
C ASN A 378 5.08 16.50 -10.16
N ILE A 379 5.53 17.32 -11.12
CA ILE A 379 6.19 18.60 -10.88
C ILE A 379 5.38 19.68 -11.58
N MET A 380 4.93 20.69 -10.85
CA MET A 380 4.10 21.80 -11.34
C MET A 380 2.87 21.33 -12.14
N GLY A 381 2.24 20.24 -11.68
CA GLY A 381 1.05 19.66 -12.33
C GLY A 381 1.34 18.81 -13.56
N ILE A 382 2.61 18.64 -13.95
CA ILE A 382 3.04 17.84 -15.12
C ILE A 382 3.60 16.52 -14.62
N GLU A 383 3.11 15.40 -15.18
CA GLU A 383 3.64 14.07 -14.95
C GLU A 383 4.91 13.85 -15.78
N ASN A 384 6.07 13.86 -15.14
CA ASN A 384 7.35 13.60 -15.78
C ASN A 384 7.71 12.11 -15.64
N PRO A 385 8.25 11.46 -16.68
CA PRO A 385 8.72 10.08 -16.56
C PRO A 385 9.71 9.92 -15.42
N TRP A 386 9.52 8.91 -14.59
CA TRP A 386 10.32 8.64 -13.39
C TRP A 386 10.29 7.16 -13.03
N SER A 387 11.40 6.65 -12.52
CA SER A 387 11.45 5.34 -11.87
C SER A 387 12.65 5.31 -10.93
N ASP A 388 12.41 5.15 -9.63
CA ASP A 388 13.49 5.02 -8.63
C ASP A 388 14.42 3.85 -8.99
N LYS A 389 13.86 2.72 -9.40
CA LYS A 389 14.60 1.53 -9.83
C LYS A 389 15.55 1.81 -11.00
N GLU A 390 15.05 2.42 -12.06
CA GLU A 390 15.85 2.72 -13.26
C GLU A 390 16.95 3.74 -12.95
N ILE A 391 16.66 4.72 -12.09
CA ILE A 391 17.65 5.70 -11.66
C ILE A 391 18.76 5.05 -10.84
N VAL A 392 18.43 4.22 -9.87
CA VAL A 392 19.42 3.44 -9.10
C VAL A 392 20.31 2.66 -10.05
N LEU A 393 19.72 1.86 -10.95
CA LEU A 393 20.46 1.03 -11.90
C LEU A 393 21.31 1.84 -12.89
N SER A 394 20.94 3.11 -13.17
CA SER A 394 21.71 3.98 -14.07
C SER A 394 23.01 4.52 -13.46
N PHE A 395 23.19 4.40 -12.13
CA PHE A 395 24.37 4.86 -11.41
C PHE A 395 25.28 3.72 -10.93
N LEU A 396 24.82 2.46 -11.02
CA LEU A 396 25.58 1.24 -10.72
C LEU A 396 26.29 0.68 -11.96
#